data_2c45adc8510fa632a7b1df7345302bd4
#
_entry.id   2c45adc8510fa632a7b1df7345302bd4
#
_cell.length_a   1.000
_cell.length_b   1.000
_cell.length_c   1.000
_cell.angle_alpha   90.00
_cell.angle_beta   90.00
_cell.angle_gamma   90.00
#
_symmetry.space_group_name_H-M   'P 1'
#
loop_
_entity.id
_entity.type
_entity.pdbx_description
1 polymer ?
#
loop_
_entity_poly.entity_id
_entity_poly.type
_entity_poly.pdbx_seq_one_letter_code
_entity_poly.pdbx_strand_id
1 'polypeptide(L)'
;AVFLSPGSWGATYAGIVNSLKVADKYDVSFAVHTDSLNEGGFMENTLESFQGRTVHTFHTEGSGGGHAPDIMVFAGKENILPSSTNPTNPYTTNAIGELLDMVMVCHHLDPKIPEDVSFAESRVRKQTVAAEDVLHDMGALSIMTSDAMAMGRVGEVAMRCWQLADKMKAQRGPLEGDSEFNDNNRIKRYVAKYTINPAITNGIADYIGSVEVGKFADLVIWEPAQFGAKPKLVLKGGMLTYGVMGDAGSSLPTPQPRIMRKLYGAYGQAVHETNLTFVSQYAYDHGIKEEIGLNKIVLPVKNTRNLTKRDMKLNDYAPKTIRIDPQTF
;
A
#
# COMPACT_ATOMS: atom_id res chain seq x y z
N ALA A 1 8.52 -7.46 -9.40
CA ALA A 1 7.07 -7.48 -9.63
C ALA A 1 6.77 -7.20 -11.10
N VAL A 2 5.71 -7.82 -11.61
CA VAL A 2 5.09 -7.43 -12.88
C VAL A 2 3.93 -6.50 -12.51
N PHE A 3 3.98 -5.28 -13.00
CA PHE A 3 2.91 -4.32 -12.81
C PHE A 3 2.22 -4.03 -14.13
N LEU A 4 0.91 -4.19 -14.14
CA LEU A 4 0.05 -3.84 -15.26
C LEU A 4 -0.81 -2.65 -14.88
N SER A 5 -0.61 -1.56 -15.60
CA SER A 5 -1.43 -0.36 -15.49
C SER A 5 -2.24 -0.21 -16.78
N PRO A 6 -3.47 0.26 -16.70
CA PRO A 6 -4.29 0.40 -17.89
C PRO A 6 -3.72 1.41 -18.85
N GLY A 7 -2.86 2.36 -18.44
CA GLY A 7 -2.49 3.40 -19.39
C GLY A 7 -3.66 3.64 -20.34
N SER A 8 -3.58 4.31 -21.39
CA SER A 8 -4.71 4.49 -22.32
C SER A 8 -5.32 3.22 -22.94
N TRP A 9 -4.81 2.02 -22.63
CA TRP A 9 -5.20 0.76 -23.32
C TRP A 9 -5.55 -0.41 -22.39
N GLY A 10 -5.78 -0.14 -21.16
CA GLY A 10 -6.45 -1.02 -20.21
C GLY A 10 -5.70 -2.30 -19.83
N ALA A 11 -6.00 -2.79 -18.66
CA ALA A 11 -5.69 -4.14 -18.24
C ALA A 11 -6.66 -5.10 -18.93
N THR A 12 -6.42 -5.40 -20.21
CA THR A 12 -7.26 -6.32 -20.98
C THR A 12 -7.10 -7.76 -20.50
N TYR A 13 -8.10 -8.60 -20.76
CA TYR A 13 -8.06 -10.03 -20.44
C TYR A 13 -6.74 -10.68 -20.90
N ALA A 14 -6.36 -10.49 -22.17
CA ALA A 14 -5.14 -11.06 -22.73
C ALA A 14 -3.87 -10.50 -22.06
N GLY A 15 -3.83 -9.21 -21.78
CA GLY A 15 -2.72 -8.55 -21.08
C GLY A 15 -2.52 -9.13 -19.69
N ILE A 16 -3.59 -9.28 -18.93
CA ILE A 16 -3.56 -9.88 -17.58
C ILE A 16 -3.08 -11.34 -17.63
N VAL A 17 -3.67 -12.16 -18.50
CA VAL A 17 -3.31 -13.58 -18.61
C VAL A 17 -1.84 -13.76 -19.00
N ASN A 18 -1.32 -12.96 -19.93
CA ASN A 18 0.08 -13.07 -20.37
C ASN A 18 1.04 -12.57 -19.27
N SER A 19 0.70 -11.49 -18.59
CA SER A 19 1.50 -10.99 -17.47
C SER A 19 1.54 -11.98 -16.30
N LEU A 20 0.43 -12.64 -16.00
CA LEU A 20 0.37 -13.71 -15.00
C LEU A 20 1.22 -14.93 -15.37
N LYS A 21 1.27 -15.33 -16.65
CA LYS A 21 2.19 -16.40 -17.12
C LYS A 21 3.65 -16.05 -16.86
N VAL A 22 4.03 -14.78 -17.08
CA VAL A 22 5.39 -14.31 -16.78
C VAL A 22 5.64 -14.33 -15.27
N ALA A 23 4.69 -13.85 -14.49
CA ALA A 23 4.80 -13.87 -13.03
C ALA A 23 4.93 -15.29 -12.48
N ASP A 24 4.15 -16.24 -12.97
CA ASP A 24 4.22 -17.66 -12.59
C ASP A 24 5.57 -18.28 -12.98
N LYS A 25 6.08 -17.96 -14.18
CA LYS A 25 7.35 -18.49 -14.67
C LYS A 25 8.56 -18.08 -13.82
N TYR A 26 8.55 -16.84 -13.34
CA TYR A 26 9.71 -16.24 -12.65
C TYR A 26 9.51 -16.05 -11.16
N ASP A 27 8.40 -16.55 -10.59
CA ASP A 27 8.00 -16.35 -9.20
C ASP A 27 8.14 -14.87 -8.75
N VAL A 28 7.47 -14.00 -9.46
CA VAL A 28 7.41 -12.57 -9.14
C VAL A 28 5.98 -12.15 -8.89
N SER A 29 5.76 -11.18 -7.99
CA SER A 29 4.43 -10.67 -7.72
C SER A 29 3.81 -10.04 -8.97
N PHE A 30 2.50 -10.21 -9.11
CA PHE A 30 1.71 -9.53 -10.13
C PHE A 30 0.77 -8.55 -9.46
N ALA A 31 0.85 -7.30 -9.88
CA ALA A 31 0.00 -6.23 -9.38
C ALA A 31 -0.73 -5.56 -10.54
N VAL A 32 -1.97 -5.18 -10.32
CA VAL A 32 -2.81 -4.59 -11.36
C VAL A 32 -3.59 -3.37 -10.87
N HIS A 33 -3.55 -2.34 -11.69
CA HIS A 33 -4.57 -1.30 -11.77
C HIS A 33 -5.57 -1.78 -12.83
N THR A 34 -6.83 -2.01 -12.46
CA THR A 34 -7.83 -2.54 -13.38
C THR A 34 -8.32 -1.50 -14.37
N ASP A 35 -9.08 -1.92 -15.36
CA ASP A 35 -9.59 -1.04 -16.42
C ASP A 35 -10.47 0.08 -15.86
N SER A 36 -10.10 1.32 -16.15
CA SER A 36 -10.78 2.51 -15.60
C SER A 36 -12.12 2.82 -16.25
N LEU A 37 -12.27 2.50 -17.53
CA LEU A 37 -13.43 2.88 -18.35
C LEU A 37 -14.27 1.68 -18.84
N ASN A 38 -13.95 0.48 -18.36
CA ASN A 38 -14.56 -0.77 -18.83
C ASN A 38 -14.40 -0.99 -20.36
N GLU A 39 -13.33 -0.47 -20.95
CA GLU A 39 -13.05 -0.63 -22.39
C GLU A 39 -12.64 -2.05 -22.76
N GLY A 40 -11.92 -2.72 -21.86
CA GLY A 40 -11.48 -4.11 -22.03
C GLY A 40 -12.44 -5.14 -21.43
N GLY A 41 -13.55 -4.72 -20.88
CA GLY A 41 -14.55 -5.53 -20.21
C GLY A 41 -14.90 -5.02 -18.80
N PHE A 42 -15.89 -5.65 -18.19
CA PHE A 42 -16.34 -5.32 -16.84
C PHE A 42 -15.50 -6.03 -15.76
N MET A 43 -15.80 -5.75 -14.51
CA MET A 43 -15.13 -6.32 -13.36
C MET A 43 -15.08 -7.86 -13.38
N GLU A 44 -16.16 -8.51 -13.83
CA GLU A 44 -16.25 -9.97 -13.96
C GLU A 44 -15.25 -10.53 -14.98
N ASN A 45 -15.05 -9.85 -16.11
CA ASN A 45 -14.07 -10.25 -17.13
C ASN A 45 -12.63 -10.15 -16.57
N THR A 46 -12.35 -9.09 -15.81
CA THR A 46 -11.06 -8.94 -15.12
C THR A 46 -10.87 -10.04 -14.09
N LEU A 47 -11.86 -10.34 -13.28
CA LEU A 47 -11.81 -11.42 -12.30
C LEU A 47 -11.58 -12.79 -12.96
N GLU A 48 -12.27 -13.07 -14.07
CA GLU A 48 -12.08 -14.30 -14.85
C GLU A 48 -10.65 -14.42 -15.38
N SER A 49 -10.06 -13.31 -15.83
CA SER A 49 -8.70 -13.29 -16.35
C SER A 49 -7.63 -13.70 -15.33
N PHE A 50 -7.93 -13.55 -14.03
CA PHE A 50 -7.02 -13.98 -12.95
C PHE A 50 -6.91 -15.51 -12.88
N GLN A 51 -7.94 -16.24 -13.30
CA GLN A 51 -7.95 -17.72 -13.33
C GLN A 51 -7.59 -18.35 -11.97
N GLY A 52 -8.03 -17.73 -10.88
CA GLY A 52 -7.74 -18.18 -9.51
C GLY A 52 -6.30 -17.94 -9.01
N ARG A 53 -5.46 -17.29 -9.80
CA ARG A 53 -4.07 -16.97 -9.44
C ARG A 53 -4.00 -15.82 -8.43
N THR A 54 -2.90 -15.76 -7.70
CA THR A 54 -2.62 -14.64 -6.78
C THR A 54 -2.45 -13.33 -7.55
N VAL A 55 -3.22 -12.32 -7.15
CA VAL A 55 -3.15 -10.97 -7.73
C VAL A 55 -3.17 -9.93 -6.62
N HIS A 56 -2.29 -8.96 -6.69
CA HIS A 56 -2.36 -7.73 -5.89
C HIS A 56 -3.15 -6.68 -6.67
N THR A 57 -4.23 -6.17 -6.11
CA THR A 57 -5.03 -5.10 -6.72
C THR A 57 -4.80 -3.78 -6.00
N PHE A 58 -4.52 -2.72 -6.78
CA PHE A 58 -4.37 -1.37 -6.24
C PHE A 58 -5.73 -0.67 -6.06
N HIS A 59 -5.76 0.32 -5.15
CA HIS A 59 -6.93 1.18 -4.87
C HIS A 59 -8.27 0.45 -5.05
N THR A 60 -8.40 -0.69 -4.36
CA THR A 60 -9.55 -1.61 -4.48
C THR A 60 -10.88 -0.99 -4.03
N GLU A 61 -10.90 0.21 -3.52
CA GLU A 61 -12.08 1.02 -3.27
C GLU A 61 -12.64 1.62 -4.57
N GLY A 62 -11.78 1.95 -5.53
CA GLY A 62 -12.17 2.39 -6.87
C GLY A 62 -11.88 3.86 -7.21
N SER A 63 -11.76 4.78 -6.25
CA SER A 63 -11.51 6.21 -6.54
C SER A 63 -10.19 6.44 -7.28
N GLY A 64 -9.17 5.62 -7.02
CA GLY A 64 -7.91 5.62 -7.76
C GLY A 64 -8.02 5.17 -9.21
N GLY A 65 -9.11 4.55 -9.59
CA GLY A 65 -9.41 4.04 -10.92
C GLY A 65 -9.62 2.53 -10.96
N GLY A 66 -10.27 2.08 -12.01
CA GLY A 66 -10.55 0.67 -12.27
C GLY A 66 -11.87 0.17 -11.69
N HIS A 67 -12.80 -0.16 -12.57
CA HIS A 67 -14.10 -0.79 -12.25
C HIS A 67 -14.82 -0.19 -11.05
N ALA A 68 -14.74 1.14 -10.86
CA ALA A 68 -15.40 1.80 -9.74
C ALA A 68 -16.92 1.83 -9.93
N PRO A 69 -17.73 1.46 -8.93
CA PRO A 69 -17.36 1.03 -7.58
C PRO A 69 -17.20 -0.49 -7.42
N ASP A 70 -17.45 -1.29 -8.45
CA ASP A 70 -17.63 -2.75 -8.38
C ASP A 70 -16.34 -3.49 -7.95
N ILE A 71 -15.19 -2.89 -8.17
CA ILE A 71 -13.89 -3.46 -7.77
C ILE A 71 -13.81 -3.82 -6.28
N MET A 72 -14.59 -3.17 -5.40
CA MET A 72 -14.64 -3.51 -3.97
C MET A 72 -14.99 -4.97 -3.72
N VAL A 73 -15.68 -5.64 -4.64
CA VAL A 73 -15.98 -7.08 -4.57
C VAL A 73 -14.71 -7.92 -4.46
N PHE A 74 -13.59 -7.42 -5.00
CA PHE A 74 -12.31 -8.10 -4.92
C PHE A 74 -11.82 -8.29 -3.47
N ALA A 75 -12.21 -7.42 -2.55
CA ALA A 75 -11.89 -7.59 -1.13
C ALA A 75 -12.46 -8.88 -0.51
N GLY A 76 -13.46 -9.49 -1.14
CA GLY A 76 -14.05 -10.76 -0.73
C GLY A 76 -13.43 -12.01 -1.39
N LYS A 77 -12.41 -11.87 -2.24
CA LYS A 77 -11.82 -13.00 -2.97
C LYS A 77 -10.55 -13.50 -2.29
N GLU A 78 -10.45 -14.82 -2.09
CA GLU A 78 -9.35 -15.45 -1.37
C GLU A 78 -7.99 -15.28 -2.07
N ASN A 79 -7.96 -15.30 -3.40
CA ASN A 79 -6.74 -15.17 -4.21
C ASN A 79 -6.34 -13.74 -4.53
N ILE A 80 -7.11 -12.75 -4.06
CA ILE A 80 -6.81 -11.34 -4.29
C ILE A 80 -6.26 -10.72 -3.01
N LEU A 81 -5.13 -10.04 -3.13
CA LEU A 81 -4.48 -9.29 -2.06
C LEU A 81 -4.79 -7.80 -2.28
N PRO A 82 -5.88 -7.29 -1.69
CA PRO A 82 -6.34 -5.94 -2.01
C PRO A 82 -5.56 -4.88 -1.23
N SER A 83 -5.24 -3.79 -1.90
CA SER A 83 -4.68 -2.60 -1.28
C SER A 83 -5.55 -1.38 -1.47
N SER A 84 -5.50 -0.51 -0.48
CA SER A 84 -6.01 0.86 -0.55
C SER A 84 -4.89 1.84 -0.80
N THR A 85 -5.25 3.04 -1.23
CA THR A 85 -4.35 4.18 -1.31
C THR A 85 -4.67 5.20 -0.22
N ASN A 86 -3.66 5.92 0.24
CA ASN A 86 -3.83 6.79 1.40
C ASN A 86 -4.78 7.99 1.21
N PRO A 87 -5.03 8.55 0.00
CA PRO A 87 -5.94 9.68 -0.14
C PRO A 87 -7.38 9.39 0.25
N THR A 88 -7.84 8.14 0.09
CA THR A 88 -9.21 7.77 0.47
C THR A 88 -9.38 7.57 1.97
N ASN A 89 -8.30 7.46 2.71
CA ASN A 89 -8.29 7.08 4.13
C ASN A 89 -7.78 8.19 5.05
N PRO A 90 -8.45 8.41 6.17
CA PRO A 90 -9.82 8.00 6.47
C PRO A 90 -10.85 8.87 5.75
N TYR A 91 -12.04 8.36 5.53
CA TYR A 91 -13.16 9.19 5.07
C TYR A 91 -13.48 10.28 6.08
N THR A 92 -13.42 11.53 5.63
CA THR A 92 -13.67 12.74 6.42
C THR A 92 -14.60 13.68 5.65
N THR A 93 -15.05 14.76 6.29
CA THR A 93 -15.93 15.77 5.67
C THR A 93 -15.37 16.32 4.36
N ASN A 94 -14.04 16.47 4.26
CA ASN A 94 -13.39 17.07 3.09
C ASN A 94 -12.85 16.04 2.09
N ALA A 95 -12.90 14.74 2.42
CA ALA A 95 -12.26 13.70 1.61
C ALA A 95 -12.73 13.68 0.16
N ILE A 96 -14.04 13.87 -0.08
CA ILE A 96 -14.59 13.81 -1.45
C ILE A 96 -14.12 14.98 -2.29
N GLY A 97 -14.11 16.21 -1.74
CA GLY A 97 -13.57 17.38 -2.44
C GLY A 97 -12.09 17.23 -2.78
N GLU A 98 -11.27 16.79 -1.80
CA GLU A 98 -9.84 16.53 -2.02
C GLU A 98 -9.62 15.47 -3.11
N LEU A 99 -10.40 14.39 -3.10
CA LEU A 99 -10.27 13.32 -4.10
C LEU A 99 -10.70 13.77 -5.50
N LEU A 100 -11.78 14.55 -5.62
CA LEU A 100 -12.20 15.12 -6.89
C LEU A 100 -11.13 16.03 -7.47
N ASP A 101 -10.58 16.94 -6.67
CA ASP A 101 -9.48 17.80 -7.10
C ASP A 101 -8.26 16.99 -7.53
N MET A 102 -7.93 15.92 -6.80
CA MET A 102 -6.81 15.03 -7.18
C MET A 102 -7.07 14.33 -8.51
N VAL A 103 -8.28 13.81 -8.74
CA VAL A 103 -8.65 13.18 -10.03
C VAL A 103 -8.52 14.19 -11.16
N MET A 104 -9.06 15.38 -10.99
CA MET A 104 -8.98 16.45 -11.99
C MET A 104 -7.54 16.77 -12.36
N VAL A 105 -6.66 16.94 -11.36
CA VAL A 105 -5.25 17.25 -11.59
C VAL A 105 -4.50 16.08 -12.22
N CYS A 106 -4.65 14.87 -11.69
CA CYS A 106 -3.89 13.70 -12.13
C CYS A 106 -4.25 13.26 -13.57
N HIS A 107 -5.48 13.51 -13.99
CA HIS A 107 -5.94 13.16 -15.32
C HIS A 107 -5.96 14.34 -16.31
N HIS A 108 -5.42 15.51 -15.91
CA HIS A 108 -5.40 16.72 -16.73
C HIS A 108 -6.81 17.15 -17.20
N LEU A 109 -7.81 16.97 -16.34
CA LEU A 109 -9.20 17.31 -16.61
C LEU A 109 -9.46 18.81 -16.40
N ASP A 110 -10.43 19.35 -17.14
CA ASP A 110 -10.86 20.76 -17.01
C ASP A 110 -12.21 20.83 -16.27
N PRO A 111 -12.30 21.50 -15.12
CA PRO A 111 -13.55 21.66 -14.38
C PRO A 111 -14.64 22.45 -15.13
N LYS A 112 -14.30 23.06 -16.26
CA LYS A 112 -15.25 23.76 -17.14
C LYS A 112 -15.89 22.85 -18.20
N ILE A 113 -15.36 21.63 -18.34
CA ILE A 113 -15.87 20.61 -19.27
C ILE A 113 -16.76 19.64 -18.50
N PRO A 114 -18.09 19.60 -18.76
CA PRO A 114 -19.02 18.73 -18.01
C PRO A 114 -18.65 17.24 -18.07
N GLU A 115 -18.13 16.78 -19.19
CA GLU A 115 -17.71 15.39 -19.39
C GLU A 115 -16.53 15.02 -18.49
N ASP A 116 -15.57 15.92 -18.31
CA ASP A 116 -14.44 15.73 -17.42
C ASP A 116 -14.88 15.67 -15.96
N VAL A 117 -15.79 16.54 -15.56
CA VAL A 117 -16.40 16.52 -14.23
C VAL A 117 -17.14 15.22 -13.99
N SER A 118 -17.97 14.80 -14.95
CA SER A 118 -18.72 13.55 -14.89
C SER A 118 -17.80 12.33 -14.76
N PHE A 119 -16.68 12.34 -15.47
CA PHE A 119 -15.66 11.28 -15.33
C PHE A 119 -15.09 11.23 -13.90
N ALA A 120 -14.71 12.38 -13.35
CA ALA A 120 -14.18 12.44 -11.98
C ALA A 120 -15.21 11.95 -10.95
N GLU A 121 -16.45 12.42 -11.04
CA GLU A 121 -17.56 12.04 -10.17
C GLU A 121 -17.96 10.55 -10.33
N SER A 122 -17.74 9.96 -11.49
CA SER A 122 -18.01 8.53 -11.71
C SER A 122 -17.09 7.62 -10.88
N ARG A 123 -15.91 8.09 -10.48
CA ARG A 123 -14.90 7.33 -9.73
C ARG A 123 -14.95 7.59 -8.24
N VAL A 124 -15.22 8.80 -7.82
CA VAL A 124 -15.17 9.23 -6.42
C VAL A 124 -16.57 9.19 -5.80
N ARG A 125 -16.79 8.28 -4.88
CA ARG A 125 -18.09 8.10 -4.23
C ARG A 125 -17.94 8.01 -2.72
N LYS A 126 -18.65 8.87 -2.00
CA LYS A 126 -18.59 8.93 -0.53
C LYS A 126 -18.95 7.60 0.14
N GLN A 127 -19.85 6.83 -0.47
CA GLN A 127 -20.32 5.57 0.09
C GLN A 127 -19.22 4.50 0.08
N THR A 128 -18.49 4.36 -1.03
CA THR A 128 -17.41 3.38 -1.15
C THR A 128 -16.19 3.80 -0.34
N VAL A 129 -15.84 5.10 -0.33
CA VAL A 129 -14.77 5.63 0.51
C VAL A 129 -15.06 5.42 2.01
N ALA A 130 -16.32 5.63 2.43
CA ALA A 130 -16.70 5.36 3.83
C ALA A 130 -16.72 3.86 4.16
N ALA A 131 -17.16 3.01 3.23
CA ALA A 131 -17.16 1.56 3.39
C ALA A 131 -15.74 0.97 3.45
N GLU A 132 -14.80 1.57 2.73
CA GLU A 132 -13.38 1.19 2.75
C GLU A 132 -12.79 1.23 4.15
N ASP A 133 -13.09 2.26 4.93
CA ASP A 133 -12.65 2.38 6.33
C ASP A 133 -13.08 1.17 7.17
N VAL A 134 -14.33 0.73 6.99
CA VAL A 134 -14.89 -0.43 7.70
C VAL A 134 -14.21 -1.74 7.24
N LEU A 135 -13.99 -1.90 5.94
CA LEU A 135 -13.29 -3.07 5.39
C LEU A 135 -11.84 -3.17 5.88
N HIS A 136 -11.18 -2.04 6.08
CA HIS A 136 -9.87 -2.00 6.72
C HIS A 136 -9.91 -2.51 8.16
N ASP A 137 -10.86 -2.04 8.94
CA ASP A 137 -10.98 -2.41 10.35
C ASP A 137 -11.40 -3.88 10.53
N MET A 138 -12.17 -4.42 9.60
CA MET A 138 -12.52 -5.85 9.53
C MET A 138 -11.33 -6.74 9.10
N GLY A 139 -10.24 -6.17 8.58
CA GLY A 139 -9.12 -6.93 8.02
C GLY A 139 -9.39 -7.47 6.60
N ALA A 140 -10.39 -6.93 5.89
CA ALA A 140 -10.71 -7.33 4.53
C ALA A 140 -9.82 -6.66 3.48
N LEU A 141 -9.33 -5.45 3.75
CA LEU A 141 -8.29 -4.78 2.97
C LEU A 141 -6.94 -5.02 3.64
N SER A 142 -6.08 -5.75 2.96
CA SER A 142 -4.88 -6.33 3.58
C SER A 142 -3.69 -5.39 3.60
N ILE A 143 -3.66 -4.39 2.71
CA ILE A 143 -2.49 -3.54 2.46
C ILE A 143 -2.92 -2.08 2.36
N MET A 144 -2.07 -1.19 2.87
CA MET A 144 -2.16 0.26 2.66
C MET A 144 -0.98 0.72 1.80
N THR A 145 -1.27 1.38 0.68
CA THR A 145 -0.28 1.91 -0.26
C THR A 145 -0.39 3.44 -0.38
N SER A 146 0.48 4.05 -1.18
CA SER A 146 0.50 5.49 -1.34
C SER A 146 -0.15 5.98 -2.63
N ASP A 147 -0.13 5.17 -3.68
CA ASP A 147 -0.39 5.62 -5.05
C ASP A 147 0.45 6.87 -5.43
N ALA A 148 1.70 6.88 -4.96
CA ALA A 148 2.61 8.01 -5.21
C ALA A 148 2.85 8.20 -6.71
N MET A 149 2.95 9.44 -7.14
CA MET A 149 3.08 9.88 -8.53
C MET A 149 1.78 9.80 -9.36
N ALA A 150 0.68 9.32 -8.79
CA ALA A 150 -0.66 9.40 -9.38
C ALA A 150 -1.59 10.14 -8.41
N MET A 151 -2.45 9.43 -7.67
CA MET A 151 -3.39 10.06 -6.75
C MET A 151 -3.00 9.87 -5.27
N GLY A 152 -1.70 10.04 -4.89
CA GLY A 152 -1.34 9.82 -3.51
C GLY A 152 0.01 10.37 -3.07
N ARG A 153 0.33 10.19 -1.78
CA ARG A 153 1.50 10.77 -1.13
C ARG A 153 2.23 9.72 -0.28
N VAL A 154 3.42 9.33 -0.70
CA VAL A 154 4.20 8.28 -0.01
C VAL A 154 4.47 8.61 1.46
N GLY A 155 4.71 9.87 1.80
CA GLY A 155 4.99 10.31 3.17
C GLY A 155 3.80 10.24 4.13
N GLU A 156 2.58 10.05 3.64
CA GLU A 156 1.36 10.05 4.46
C GLU A 156 0.82 8.64 4.77
N VAL A 157 1.41 7.58 4.22
CA VAL A 157 0.88 6.21 4.38
C VAL A 157 0.72 5.83 5.85
N ALA A 158 1.77 5.96 6.64
CA ALA A 158 1.74 5.58 8.05
C ALA A 158 0.77 6.47 8.84
N MET A 159 0.85 7.78 8.66
CA MET A 159 0.01 8.75 9.38
C MET A 159 -1.48 8.51 9.09
N ARG A 160 -1.87 8.40 7.83
CA ARG A 160 -3.27 8.16 7.43
C ARG A 160 -3.79 6.80 7.92
N CYS A 161 -2.92 5.80 7.91
CA CYS A 161 -3.24 4.49 8.50
C CYS A 161 -3.57 4.59 9.99
N TRP A 162 -2.85 5.40 10.76
CA TRP A 162 -3.11 5.65 12.17
C TRP A 162 -4.37 6.48 12.41
N GLN A 163 -4.61 7.50 11.60
CA GLN A 163 -5.84 8.30 11.65
C GLN A 163 -7.06 7.40 11.37
N LEU A 164 -6.94 6.47 10.42
CA LEU A 164 -8.00 5.50 10.16
C LEU A 164 -8.22 4.57 11.34
N ALA A 165 -7.16 4.06 11.98
CA ALA A 165 -7.26 3.21 13.15
C ALA A 165 -7.98 3.90 14.32
N ASP A 166 -7.65 5.16 14.57
CA ASP A 166 -8.27 5.99 15.60
C ASP A 166 -9.77 6.22 15.31
N LYS A 167 -10.09 6.64 14.09
CA LYS A 167 -11.48 6.81 13.66
C LYS A 167 -12.29 5.52 13.82
N MET A 168 -11.71 4.38 13.42
CA MET A 168 -12.41 3.09 13.54
C MET A 168 -12.61 2.68 14.99
N LYS A 169 -11.68 2.95 15.88
CA LYS A 169 -11.89 2.77 17.32
C LYS A 169 -13.06 3.61 17.83
N ALA A 170 -13.10 4.89 17.48
CA ALA A 170 -14.16 5.79 17.90
C ALA A 170 -15.55 5.36 17.38
N GLN A 171 -15.63 4.84 16.15
CA GLN A 171 -16.90 4.46 15.53
C GLN A 171 -17.35 3.04 15.83
N ARG A 172 -16.43 2.11 16.04
CA ARG A 172 -16.73 0.66 16.13
C ARG A 172 -16.37 0.04 17.48
N GLY A 173 -15.73 0.79 18.37
CA GLY A 173 -15.24 0.30 19.65
C GLY A 173 -13.98 -0.57 19.53
N PRO A 174 -13.56 -1.27 20.60
CA PRO A 174 -12.39 -2.13 20.61
C PRO A 174 -12.56 -3.33 19.67
N LEU A 175 -11.44 -3.82 19.12
CA LEU A 175 -11.43 -5.12 18.43
C LEU A 175 -11.51 -6.26 19.46
N GLU A 176 -11.82 -7.48 18.97
CA GLU A 176 -11.75 -8.66 19.80
C GLU A 176 -10.37 -8.82 20.45
N GLY A 177 -10.34 -8.97 21.77
CA GLY A 177 -9.13 -9.02 22.57
C GLY A 177 -8.50 -7.66 22.90
N ASP A 178 -9.03 -6.57 22.38
CA ASP A 178 -8.73 -5.20 22.81
C ASP A 178 -9.72 -4.73 23.87
N SER A 179 -9.46 -3.58 24.50
CA SER A 179 -10.33 -3.01 25.53
C SER A 179 -10.38 -1.48 25.39
N GLU A 180 -11.12 -0.84 26.28
CA GLU A 180 -11.12 0.62 26.39
C GLU A 180 -9.71 1.20 26.66
N PHE A 181 -8.86 0.40 27.31
CA PHE A 181 -7.52 0.83 27.77
C PHE A 181 -6.36 0.29 26.93
N ASN A 182 -6.62 -0.59 25.98
CA ASN A 182 -5.56 -1.08 25.09
C ASN A 182 -6.11 -1.36 23.68
N ASP A 183 -5.26 -1.13 22.67
CA ASP A 183 -5.53 -1.31 21.25
C ASP A 183 -4.51 -2.21 20.57
N ASN A 184 -3.91 -3.14 21.32
CA ASN A 184 -2.79 -3.93 20.82
C ASN A 184 -3.12 -4.70 19.55
N ASN A 185 -4.31 -5.26 19.41
CA ASN A 185 -4.72 -5.99 18.21
C ASN A 185 -4.98 -5.05 17.04
N ARG A 186 -5.66 -3.91 17.29
CA ARG A 186 -5.84 -2.90 16.24
C ARG A 186 -4.51 -2.34 15.78
N ILE A 187 -3.60 -1.98 16.68
CA ILE A 187 -2.27 -1.49 16.36
C ILE A 187 -1.53 -2.49 15.46
N LYS A 188 -1.47 -3.76 15.86
CA LYS A 188 -0.82 -4.82 15.07
C LYS A 188 -1.45 -4.99 13.69
N ARG A 189 -2.79 -4.97 13.61
CA ARG A 189 -3.53 -5.06 12.34
C ARG A 189 -3.14 -3.93 11.39
N TYR A 190 -3.12 -2.70 11.86
CA TYR A 190 -2.83 -1.55 11.01
C TYR A 190 -1.34 -1.42 10.68
N VAL A 191 -0.43 -1.75 11.57
CA VAL A 191 1.02 -1.83 11.25
C VAL A 191 1.28 -2.87 10.17
N ALA A 192 0.64 -4.04 10.24
CA ALA A 192 0.83 -5.10 9.26
C ALA A 192 0.50 -4.66 7.82
N LYS A 193 -0.43 -3.71 7.66
CA LYS A 193 -0.87 -3.24 6.33
C LYS A 193 0.20 -2.53 5.51
N TYR A 194 1.19 -1.90 6.15
CA TYR A 194 2.26 -1.19 5.45
C TYR A 194 3.67 -1.74 5.77
N THR A 195 3.73 -2.88 6.47
CA THR A 195 4.98 -3.56 6.80
C THR A 195 4.99 -4.99 6.28
N ILE A 196 4.53 -5.98 7.07
CA ILE A 196 4.68 -7.40 6.75
C ILE A 196 3.79 -7.84 5.58
N ASN A 197 2.57 -7.32 5.43
CA ASN A 197 1.67 -7.76 4.36
C ASN A 197 2.18 -7.39 2.96
N PRO A 198 2.61 -6.14 2.68
CA PRO A 198 3.26 -5.85 1.41
C PRO A 198 4.59 -6.60 1.22
N ALA A 199 5.32 -6.92 2.30
CA ALA A 199 6.53 -7.73 2.20
C ALA A 199 6.23 -9.17 1.77
N ILE A 200 5.19 -9.80 2.32
CA ILE A 200 4.70 -11.12 1.89
C ILE A 200 4.26 -11.05 0.43
N THR A 201 3.42 -10.09 0.08
CA THR A 201 2.87 -9.94 -1.28
C THR A 201 3.96 -9.80 -2.35
N ASN A 202 5.08 -9.17 -2.00
CA ASN A 202 6.20 -8.95 -2.93
C ASN A 202 7.32 -9.99 -2.81
N GLY A 203 7.16 -11.03 -1.98
CA GLY A 203 8.14 -12.11 -1.84
C GLY A 203 9.43 -11.70 -1.14
N ILE A 204 9.39 -10.71 -0.26
CA ILE A 204 10.55 -10.13 0.44
C ILE A 204 10.44 -10.24 1.96
N ALA A 205 9.44 -10.96 2.45
CA ALA A 205 9.16 -11.08 3.89
C ALA A 205 10.24 -11.81 4.70
N ASP A 206 11.06 -12.62 4.04
CA ASP A 206 12.21 -13.27 4.70
C ASP A 206 13.31 -12.27 5.08
N TYR A 207 13.32 -11.12 4.44
CA TYR A 207 14.39 -10.12 4.62
C TYR A 207 13.93 -8.89 5.42
N ILE A 208 12.67 -8.48 5.27
CA ILE A 208 12.12 -7.24 5.85
C ILE A 208 10.64 -7.42 6.25
N GLY A 209 10.05 -6.39 6.83
CA GLY A 209 8.61 -6.30 7.10
C GLY A 209 8.20 -6.68 8.52
N SER A 210 9.07 -7.29 9.31
CA SER A 210 8.83 -7.61 10.72
C SER A 210 10.12 -7.51 11.54
N VAL A 211 9.95 -7.37 12.85
CA VAL A 211 11.07 -7.32 13.80
C VAL A 211 11.38 -8.74 14.25
N GLU A 212 12.29 -9.39 13.51
CA GLU A 212 12.71 -10.77 13.76
C GLU A 212 14.23 -10.89 13.59
N VAL A 213 14.85 -11.80 14.36
CA VAL A 213 16.28 -12.10 14.23
C VAL A 213 16.57 -12.64 12.83
N GLY A 214 17.59 -12.08 12.19
CA GLY A 214 18.01 -12.46 10.83
C GLY A 214 17.43 -11.58 9.72
N LYS A 215 16.45 -10.75 10.02
CA LYS A 215 15.94 -9.75 9.07
C LYS A 215 16.71 -8.44 9.15
N PHE A 216 16.63 -7.68 8.08
CA PHE A 216 17.27 -6.39 7.95
C PHE A 216 16.71 -5.40 8.97
N ALA A 217 17.57 -4.73 9.71
CA ALA A 217 17.19 -3.89 10.84
C ALA A 217 16.67 -2.51 10.40
N ASP A 218 15.54 -2.51 9.69
CA ASP A 218 14.77 -1.31 9.34
C ASP A 218 13.78 -1.05 10.47
N LEU A 219 14.11 -0.14 11.36
CA LEU A 219 13.37 0.07 12.61
C LEU A 219 12.96 1.53 12.77
N VAL A 220 11.77 1.73 13.31
CA VAL A 220 11.29 3.05 13.73
C VAL A 220 11.06 3.04 15.23
N ILE A 221 11.71 3.96 15.94
CA ILE A 221 11.58 4.11 17.40
C ILE A 221 10.66 5.29 17.68
N TRP A 222 9.63 5.04 18.46
CA TRP A 222 8.63 6.02 18.85
C TRP A 222 8.70 6.32 20.34
N GLU A 223 8.44 7.53 20.71
CA GLU A 223 7.98 7.84 22.06
C GLU A 223 6.47 7.56 22.14
N PRO A 224 5.99 6.91 23.22
CA PRO A 224 4.57 6.53 23.28
C PRO A 224 3.59 7.69 23.01
N ALA A 225 3.86 8.87 23.53
CA ALA A 225 3.05 10.06 23.34
C ALA A 225 3.07 10.61 21.89
N GLN A 226 4.00 10.16 21.05
CA GLN A 226 4.16 10.59 19.66
C GLN A 226 3.95 9.42 18.67
N PHE A 227 3.45 8.30 19.17
CA PHE A 227 3.27 7.09 18.35
C PHE A 227 2.39 7.35 17.14
N GLY A 228 2.87 6.91 15.97
CA GLY A 228 2.18 7.11 14.69
C GLY A 228 2.28 8.51 14.09
N ALA A 229 2.67 9.52 14.87
CA ALA A 229 2.74 10.92 14.41
C ALA A 229 4.19 11.35 14.10
N LYS A 230 5.09 11.21 15.07
CA LYS A 230 6.47 11.70 14.94
C LYS A 230 7.46 10.70 15.54
N PRO A 231 8.25 9.97 14.70
CA PRO A 231 9.25 9.05 15.23
C PRO A 231 10.36 9.80 15.98
N LYS A 232 10.96 9.12 16.95
CA LYS A 232 12.17 9.60 17.62
C LYS A 232 13.41 9.34 16.79
N LEU A 233 13.53 8.12 16.28
CA LEU A 233 14.65 7.65 15.46
C LEU A 233 14.14 6.72 14.36
N VAL A 234 14.82 6.77 13.21
CA VAL A 234 14.67 5.81 12.12
C VAL A 234 16.02 5.19 11.84
N LEU A 235 16.06 3.85 11.91
CA LEU A 235 17.21 3.05 11.55
C LEU A 235 16.96 2.37 10.21
N LYS A 236 17.96 2.34 9.38
CA LYS A 236 17.97 1.62 8.10
C LYS A 236 19.16 0.67 8.10
N GLY A 237 18.91 -0.63 8.01
CA GLY A 237 19.96 -1.62 8.13
C GLY A 237 20.77 -1.53 9.43
N GLY A 238 20.16 -1.08 10.53
CA GLY A 238 20.80 -0.87 11.82
C GLY A 238 21.52 0.48 11.98
N MET A 239 21.65 1.28 10.90
CA MET A 239 22.28 2.60 10.96
C MET A 239 21.25 3.70 11.21
N LEU A 240 21.60 4.66 12.06
CA LEU A 240 20.80 5.85 12.32
C LEU A 240 20.73 6.71 11.05
N THR A 241 19.55 6.79 10.43
CA THR A 241 19.36 7.53 9.17
C THR A 241 18.58 8.82 9.34
N TYR A 242 17.72 8.88 10.36
CA TYR A 242 16.86 10.03 10.58
C TYR A 242 16.45 10.11 12.06
N GLY A 243 16.39 11.30 12.61
CA GLY A 243 16.03 11.45 14.01
C GLY A 243 15.82 12.89 14.44
N VAL A 244 15.25 13.05 15.64
CA VAL A 244 15.05 14.36 16.26
C VAL A 244 16.39 14.85 16.81
N MET A 245 16.86 15.98 16.29
CA MET A 245 18.14 16.57 16.67
C MET A 245 18.00 18.10 16.69
N GLY A 246 18.77 18.77 17.59
CA GLY A 246 18.99 20.20 17.52
C GLY A 246 20.00 20.59 16.44
N ASP A 247 20.87 21.54 16.71
CA ASP A 247 21.91 21.94 15.76
C ASP A 247 23.00 20.87 15.69
N ALA A 248 23.27 20.42 14.48
CA ALA A 248 24.30 19.41 14.26
C ALA A 248 25.69 19.96 14.63
N GLY A 249 26.49 19.14 15.33
CA GLY A 249 27.84 19.53 15.74
C GLY A 249 27.89 20.53 16.92
N SER A 250 26.76 20.88 17.50
CA SER A 250 26.73 21.75 18.69
C SER A 250 27.37 21.03 19.89
N SER A 251 28.27 21.73 20.58
CA SER A 251 28.93 21.24 21.81
C SER A 251 28.14 21.54 23.08
N LEU A 252 27.09 22.31 22.97
CA LEU A 252 26.19 22.65 24.09
C LEU A 252 24.79 22.07 23.82
N PRO A 253 23.98 21.82 24.89
CA PRO A 253 22.60 21.44 24.70
C PRO A 253 21.87 22.44 23.80
N THR A 254 21.34 21.98 22.70
CA THR A 254 20.66 22.83 21.73
C THR A 254 19.29 23.18 22.25
N PRO A 255 18.96 24.48 22.37
CA PRO A 255 17.59 24.91 22.65
C PRO A 255 16.67 24.58 21.47
N GLN A 256 15.39 24.76 21.63
CA GLN A 256 14.43 24.57 20.55
C GLN A 256 14.69 25.56 19.38
N PRO A 257 14.29 25.20 18.14
CA PRO A 257 13.57 23.99 17.77
C PRO A 257 14.45 22.74 17.59
N ARG A 258 13.94 21.61 18.08
CA ARG A 258 14.44 20.28 17.73
C ARG A 258 13.62 19.76 16.56
N ILE A 259 14.27 19.44 15.46
CA ILE A 259 13.58 18.97 14.23
C ILE A 259 14.13 17.62 13.78
N MET A 260 13.34 16.91 12.98
CA MET A 260 13.81 15.69 12.34
C MET A 260 14.88 16.03 11.30
N ARG A 261 16.02 15.38 11.39
CA ARG A 261 17.18 15.58 10.50
C ARG A 261 17.71 14.25 9.98
N LYS A 262 18.36 14.30 8.83
CA LYS A 262 19.17 13.19 8.33
C LYS A 262 20.38 13.00 9.26
N LEU A 263 20.69 11.73 9.56
CA LEU A 263 21.80 11.31 10.38
C LEU A 263 22.81 10.49 9.56
N TYR A 264 23.82 9.92 10.20
CA TYR A 264 24.97 9.29 9.58
C TYR A 264 24.65 8.27 8.48
N GLY A 265 23.67 7.41 8.71
CA GLY A 265 23.25 6.37 7.78
C GLY A 265 22.56 6.89 6.51
N ALA A 266 22.25 8.20 6.44
CA ALA A 266 21.61 8.81 5.28
C ALA A 266 22.63 9.43 4.28
N TYR A 267 23.92 9.25 4.50
CA TYR A 267 24.96 9.88 3.69
C TYR A 267 26.03 8.91 3.21
N GLY A 268 26.66 9.26 2.09
CA GLY A 268 27.86 8.58 1.57
C GLY A 268 27.63 7.09 1.30
N GLN A 269 28.64 6.29 1.58
CA GLN A 269 28.61 4.84 1.36
C GLN A 269 27.60 4.11 2.24
N ALA A 270 27.25 4.67 3.40
CA ALA A 270 26.23 4.07 4.26
C ALA A 270 24.89 3.85 3.54
N VAL A 271 24.53 4.70 2.59
CA VAL A 271 23.30 4.57 1.78
C VAL A 271 23.32 3.28 0.95
N HIS A 272 24.47 2.87 0.44
CA HIS A 272 24.60 1.64 -0.34
C HIS A 272 24.54 0.39 0.55
N GLU A 273 25.18 0.43 1.69
CA GLU A 273 25.26 -0.69 2.65
C GLU A 273 23.94 -0.92 3.39
N THR A 274 23.13 0.12 3.56
CA THR A 274 21.86 0.06 4.30
C THR A 274 20.64 -0.09 3.39
N ASN A 275 20.81 -0.26 2.08
CA ASN A 275 19.70 -0.45 1.13
C ASN A 275 19.76 -1.80 0.44
N LEU A 276 18.56 -2.34 0.21
CA LEU A 276 18.35 -3.59 -0.51
C LEU A 276 17.74 -3.30 -1.89
N THR A 277 18.13 -4.10 -2.88
CA THR A 277 17.47 -4.16 -4.18
C THR A 277 16.94 -5.58 -4.37
N PHE A 278 15.68 -5.71 -4.72
CA PHE A 278 15.03 -6.99 -4.92
C PHE A 278 14.83 -7.27 -6.42
N VAL A 279 15.20 -8.47 -6.84
CA VAL A 279 15.11 -8.92 -8.23
C VAL A 279 14.46 -10.30 -8.30
N SER A 280 14.08 -10.77 -9.49
CA SER A 280 13.65 -12.17 -9.64
C SER A 280 14.81 -13.10 -9.34
N GLN A 281 14.52 -14.35 -8.91
CA GLN A 281 15.54 -15.37 -8.73
C GLN A 281 16.34 -15.59 -10.04
N TYR A 282 15.66 -15.58 -11.18
CA TYR A 282 16.31 -15.67 -12.48
C TYR A 282 17.37 -14.58 -12.72
N ALA A 283 17.01 -13.32 -12.48
CA ALA A 283 17.95 -12.22 -12.67
C ALA A 283 19.12 -12.27 -11.67
N TYR A 284 18.85 -12.71 -10.44
CA TYR A 284 19.88 -12.93 -9.43
C TYR A 284 20.90 -13.96 -9.85
N ASP A 285 20.44 -15.13 -10.33
CA ASP A 285 21.29 -16.25 -10.76
C ASP A 285 22.09 -15.92 -12.04
N HIS A 286 21.63 -14.91 -12.83
CA HIS A 286 22.31 -14.47 -14.05
C HIS A 286 23.16 -13.22 -13.89
N GLY A 287 23.47 -12.82 -12.65
CA GLY A 287 24.47 -11.79 -12.39
C GLY A 287 24.01 -10.36 -12.69
N ILE A 288 22.71 -10.07 -12.56
CA ILE A 288 22.16 -8.73 -12.83
C ILE A 288 22.86 -7.60 -12.06
N LYS A 289 23.37 -7.88 -10.86
CA LYS A 289 24.08 -6.90 -10.04
C LYS A 289 25.32 -6.35 -10.76
N GLU A 290 26.11 -7.25 -11.29
CA GLU A 290 27.33 -6.94 -12.03
C GLU A 290 27.03 -6.34 -13.40
N GLU A 291 26.03 -6.86 -14.10
CA GLU A 291 25.60 -6.38 -15.41
C GLU A 291 25.22 -4.91 -15.41
N ILE A 292 24.48 -4.46 -14.42
CA ILE A 292 24.03 -3.05 -14.32
C ILE A 292 24.83 -2.20 -13.31
N GLY A 293 25.92 -2.75 -12.74
CA GLY A 293 26.81 -2.03 -11.84
C GLY A 293 26.18 -1.56 -10.54
N LEU A 294 25.34 -2.36 -9.91
CA LEU A 294 24.68 -2.01 -8.63
C LEU A 294 25.65 -2.09 -7.46
N ASN A 295 25.77 -1.00 -6.72
CA ASN A 295 26.55 -0.94 -5.47
C ASN A 295 25.73 -1.32 -4.21
N LYS A 296 24.51 -1.79 -4.37
CA LYS A 296 23.61 -2.19 -3.28
C LYS A 296 23.67 -3.70 -3.06
N ILE A 297 23.17 -4.13 -1.90
CA ILE A 297 22.86 -5.54 -1.65
C ILE A 297 21.68 -5.93 -2.54
N VAL A 298 21.86 -6.99 -3.34
CA VAL A 298 20.83 -7.52 -4.23
C VAL A 298 20.36 -8.86 -3.68
N LEU A 299 19.05 -9.03 -3.56
CA LEU A 299 18.42 -10.25 -3.02
C LEU A 299 17.29 -10.72 -3.94
N PRO A 300 17.08 -12.03 -4.07
CA PRO A 300 15.98 -12.55 -4.88
C PRO A 300 14.64 -12.50 -4.14
N VAL A 301 13.57 -12.26 -4.88
CA VAL A 301 12.20 -12.46 -4.39
C VAL A 301 11.80 -13.93 -4.55
N LYS A 302 10.87 -14.39 -3.71
CA LYS A 302 10.34 -15.76 -3.75
C LYS A 302 8.97 -15.90 -3.12
N ASN A 303 8.28 -17.01 -3.45
CA ASN A 303 7.00 -17.40 -2.85
C ASN A 303 5.88 -16.38 -3.07
N THR A 304 5.81 -15.79 -4.27
CA THR A 304 4.81 -14.76 -4.57
C THR A 304 3.54 -15.31 -5.21
N ARG A 305 3.54 -16.55 -5.74
CA ARG A 305 2.50 -17.03 -6.65
C ARG A 305 1.36 -17.84 -6.03
N ASN A 306 1.57 -18.43 -4.87
CA ASN A 306 0.58 -19.28 -4.20
C ASN A 306 0.00 -18.63 -2.93
N LEU A 307 0.04 -17.30 -2.89
CA LEU A 307 -0.47 -16.54 -1.75
C LEU A 307 -2.00 -16.38 -1.82
N THR A 308 -2.60 -16.36 -0.67
CA THR A 308 -4.02 -16.07 -0.46
C THR A 308 -4.18 -15.04 0.64
N LYS A 309 -5.38 -14.59 0.86
CA LYS A 309 -5.68 -13.72 2.00
C LYS A 309 -5.29 -14.32 3.35
N ARG A 310 -5.30 -15.63 3.49
CA ARG A 310 -4.91 -16.34 4.73
C ARG A 310 -3.44 -16.12 5.11
N ASP A 311 -2.61 -15.74 4.13
CA ASP A 311 -1.20 -15.42 4.36
C ASP A 311 -1.01 -14.00 4.91
N MET A 312 -2.02 -13.14 4.79
CA MET A 312 -1.98 -11.75 5.25
C MET A 312 -2.15 -11.66 6.77
N LYS A 313 -1.12 -11.20 7.44
CA LYS A 313 -1.09 -11.13 8.92
C LYS A 313 -2.16 -10.17 9.45
N LEU A 314 -3.07 -10.70 10.27
CA LEU A 314 -4.17 -9.98 10.93
C LEU A 314 -5.15 -9.27 9.97
N ASN A 315 -5.02 -9.50 8.66
CA ASN A 315 -5.81 -8.90 7.60
C ASN A 315 -6.21 -9.95 6.56
N ASP A 316 -6.65 -11.09 7.07
CA ASP A 316 -6.94 -12.33 6.34
C ASP A 316 -8.45 -12.56 6.11
N TYR A 317 -9.30 -11.62 6.53
CA TYR A 317 -10.73 -11.75 6.38
C TYR A 317 -11.17 -11.56 4.92
N ALA A 318 -11.93 -12.53 4.40
CA ALA A 318 -12.56 -12.46 3.09
C ALA A 318 -14.09 -12.47 3.25
N PRO A 319 -14.77 -11.33 3.20
CA PRO A 319 -16.22 -11.27 3.25
C PRO A 319 -16.84 -12.14 2.16
N LYS A 320 -17.73 -13.07 2.51
CA LYS A 320 -18.36 -13.99 1.54
C LYS A 320 -19.20 -13.26 0.49
N THR A 321 -19.78 -12.13 0.86
CA THR A 321 -20.64 -11.33 -0.02
C THR A 321 -20.35 -9.85 0.21
N ILE A 322 -19.94 -9.17 -0.85
CA ILE A 322 -19.91 -7.72 -0.97
C ILE A 322 -20.87 -7.39 -2.10
N ARG A 323 -21.84 -6.53 -1.81
CA ARG A 323 -22.80 -6.04 -2.80
C ARG A 323 -22.74 -4.53 -2.83
N ILE A 324 -22.62 -3.99 -4.03
CA ILE A 324 -22.68 -2.56 -4.29
C ILE A 324 -24.00 -2.31 -5.03
N ASP A 325 -24.84 -1.47 -4.45
CA ASP A 325 -26.08 -1.08 -5.09
C ASP A 325 -25.76 -0.17 -6.29
N PRO A 326 -26.24 -0.48 -7.50
CA PRO A 326 -25.86 0.26 -8.70
C PRO A 326 -26.46 1.68 -8.77
N GLN A 327 -27.44 2.01 -7.92
CA GLN A 327 -28.08 3.32 -7.89
C GLN A 327 -27.59 4.18 -6.74
N THR A 328 -27.40 3.58 -5.57
CA THR A 328 -27.03 4.32 -4.34
C THR A 328 -25.57 4.12 -3.92
N PHE A 329 -24.87 3.15 -4.56
CA PHE A 329 -23.48 2.77 -4.30
C PHE A 329 -23.20 2.34 -2.87
#